data_720f41a32180725ef2ff12c4ba095c93
#
_entry.id   720f41a32180725ef2ff12c4ba095c93
#
_cell.length_a   1.000
_cell.length_b   1.000
_cell.length_c   1.000
_cell.angle_alpha   90.00
_cell.angle_beta   90.00
_cell.angle_gamma   90.00
#
_symmetry.space_group_name_H-M   'P 1'
#
loop_
_entity.id
_entity.type
_entity.pdbx_description
1 polymer ?
#
loop_
_entity_poly.entity_id
_entity_poly.type
_entity_poly.pdbx_seq_one_letter_code
_entity_poly.pdbx_strand_id
1 'polypeptide(L)' 'MARTRSISSIDTEIAKLQGELTKAQEKCDAIAARILELQNQKQLAEAKQVMDAFKRSGKSMQELMNFLDV' A
#
# COMPACT_ATOMS: atom_id res chain seq x y z
N MET A 1 0.52 47.17 15.36
CA MET A 1 1.42 46.74 16.44
C MET A 1 1.33 45.22 16.57
N ALA A 2 2.43 44.53 16.41
CA ALA A 2 2.44 43.06 16.53
C ALA A 2 2.27 42.68 18.01
N ARG A 3 1.30 41.85 18.29
CA ARG A 3 1.12 41.30 19.64
C ARG A 3 1.91 40.00 19.75
N THR A 4 2.68 39.93 20.83
CA THR A 4 3.35 38.68 21.16
C THR A 4 2.29 37.67 21.64
N ARG A 5 2.23 36.51 21.01
CA ARG A 5 1.31 35.48 21.43
C ARG A 5 1.78 34.88 22.74
N SER A 6 0.84 34.55 23.62
CA SER A 6 1.18 33.90 24.87
C SER A 6 1.74 32.49 24.62
N ILE A 7 2.55 32.04 25.56
CA ILE A 7 3.08 30.66 25.52
C ILE A 7 1.94 29.65 25.49
N SER A 8 0.91 29.89 26.29
CA SER A 8 -0.27 29.04 26.34
C SER A 8 -0.98 28.95 24.99
N SER A 9 -1.12 30.06 24.26
CA SER A 9 -1.74 30.10 22.94
C SER A 9 -0.91 29.31 21.92
N ILE A 10 0.41 29.48 21.98
CA ILE A 10 1.35 28.75 21.09
C ILE A 10 1.28 27.25 21.38
N ASP A 11 1.29 26.85 22.64
CA ASP A 11 1.21 25.46 23.05
C ASP A 11 -0.09 24.81 22.58
N THR A 12 -1.20 25.54 22.65
CA THR A 12 -2.49 25.06 22.18
C THR A 12 -2.44 24.78 20.65
N GLU A 13 -1.84 25.70 19.92
CA GLU A 13 -1.69 25.53 18.47
C GLU A 13 -0.78 24.36 18.12
N ILE A 14 0.31 24.20 18.85
CA ILE A 14 1.23 23.06 18.66
C ILE A 14 0.48 21.74 18.90
N ALA A 15 -0.27 21.65 20.00
CA ALA A 15 -1.02 20.44 20.32
C ALA A 15 -2.05 20.13 19.22
N LYS A 16 -2.72 21.14 18.70
CA LYS A 16 -3.68 20.98 17.61
C LYS A 16 -2.99 20.43 16.36
N LEU A 17 -1.86 21.01 15.98
CA LEU A 17 -1.12 20.59 14.79
C LEU A 17 -0.54 19.21 14.96
N GLN A 18 -0.07 18.85 16.15
CA GLN A 18 0.41 17.49 16.43
C GLN A 18 -0.72 16.47 16.27
N GLY A 19 -1.93 16.81 16.72
CA GLY A 19 -3.10 15.96 16.52
C GLY A 19 -3.44 15.78 15.05
N GLU A 20 -3.38 16.86 14.27
CA GLU A 20 -3.63 16.82 12.84
C GLU A 20 -2.56 15.96 12.13
N LEU A 21 -1.31 16.09 12.55
CA LEU A 21 -0.21 15.30 11.98
C LEU A 21 -0.42 13.82 12.25
N THR A 22 -0.79 13.45 13.47
CA THR A 22 -1.07 12.06 13.81
C THR A 22 -2.17 11.48 12.94
N LYS A 23 -3.26 12.23 12.76
CA LYS A 23 -4.36 11.80 11.89
C LYS A 23 -3.93 11.64 10.46
N ALA A 24 -3.12 12.56 9.94
CA ALA A 24 -2.60 12.50 8.58
C ALA A 24 -1.70 11.27 8.40
N GLN A 25 -0.86 10.97 9.39
CA GLN A 25 0.01 9.79 9.36
C GLN A 25 -0.81 8.50 9.36
N GLU A 26 -1.84 8.42 10.19
CA GLU A 26 -2.74 7.26 10.23
C GLU A 26 -3.42 7.05 8.88
N LYS A 27 -3.85 8.14 8.25
CA LYS A 27 -4.47 8.10 6.94
C LYS A 27 -3.49 7.63 5.87
N CYS A 28 -2.24 8.12 5.90
CA CYS A 28 -1.19 7.66 5.00
C CYS A 28 -0.92 6.17 5.18
N ASP A 29 -0.84 5.70 6.42
CA ASP A 29 -0.59 4.29 6.72
C ASP A 29 -1.72 3.41 6.20
N ALA A 30 -2.96 3.86 6.35
CA ALA A 30 -4.13 3.13 5.85
C ALA A 30 -4.10 3.03 4.32
N ILE A 31 -3.73 4.12 3.65
CA ILE A 31 -3.61 4.14 2.19
C ILE A 31 -2.49 3.21 1.75
N ALA A 32 -1.34 3.25 2.40
CA ALA A 32 -0.22 2.38 2.08
C ALA A 32 -0.58 0.89 2.24
N ALA A 33 -1.30 0.57 3.31
CA ALA A 33 -1.79 -0.80 3.54
C ALA A 33 -2.76 -1.24 2.44
N ARG A 34 -3.63 -0.34 1.99
CA ARG A 34 -4.58 -0.65 0.92
C ARG A 34 -3.87 -0.88 -0.41
N ILE A 35 -2.84 -0.07 -0.71
CA ILE A 35 -2.03 -0.26 -1.92
C ILE A 35 -1.38 -1.64 -1.90
N LEU A 36 -0.78 -2.02 -0.78
CA LEU A 36 -0.14 -3.32 -0.65
C LEU A 36 -1.15 -4.46 -0.85
N GLU A 37 -2.33 -4.35 -0.27
CA GLU A 37 -3.40 -5.34 -0.45
C GLU A 37 -3.79 -5.47 -1.92
N LEU A 38 -3.96 -4.34 -2.61
CA LEU A 38 -4.33 -4.34 -4.01
C LEU A 38 -3.23 -4.90 -4.89
N GLN A 39 -1.96 -4.62 -4.58
CA GLN A 39 -0.82 -5.21 -5.29
C GLN A 39 -0.80 -6.72 -5.14
N ASN A 40 -1.09 -7.23 -3.94
CA ASN A 40 -1.18 -8.66 -3.70
C ASN A 40 -2.33 -9.29 -4.50
N GLN A 41 -3.49 -8.64 -4.53
CA GLN A 41 -4.62 -9.12 -5.32
C GLN A 41 -4.29 -9.14 -6.81
N LYS A 42 -3.58 -8.14 -7.29
CA LYS A 42 -3.15 -8.06 -8.68
C LYS A 42 -2.22 -9.22 -9.02
N GLN A 43 -1.24 -9.50 -8.18
CA GLN A 43 -0.30 -10.61 -8.38
C GLN A 43 -1.03 -11.95 -8.42
N LEU A 44 -2.00 -12.16 -7.53
CA LEU A 44 -2.79 -13.39 -7.51
C LEU A 44 -3.63 -13.52 -8.78
N ALA A 45 -4.22 -12.43 -9.25
CA ALA A 45 -5.02 -12.44 -10.48
C ALA A 45 -4.14 -12.74 -11.69
N GLU A 46 -2.96 -12.14 -11.77
CA GLU A 46 -2.01 -12.40 -12.84
C GLU A 46 -1.54 -13.86 -12.84
N ALA A 47 -1.24 -14.39 -11.66
CA ALA A 47 -0.84 -15.79 -11.53
C ALA A 47 -1.96 -16.73 -11.98
N LYS A 48 -3.21 -16.40 -11.64
CA LYS A 48 -4.36 -17.19 -12.08
C LYS A 48 -4.50 -17.16 -13.60
N GLN A 49 -4.32 -15.98 -14.22
CA GLN A 49 -4.38 -15.86 -15.67
C GLN A 49 -3.32 -16.71 -16.35
N VAL A 50 -2.10 -16.72 -15.80
CA VAL A 50 -1.02 -17.54 -16.34
C VAL A 50 -1.36 -19.03 -16.22
N MET A 51 -1.86 -19.46 -15.07
CA MET A 51 -2.24 -20.85 -14.86
C MET A 51 -3.40 -21.27 -15.74
N ASP A 52 -4.39 -20.41 -15.94
CA ASP A 52 -5.52 -20.71 -16.82
C ASP A 52 -5.06 -20.82 -18.27
N ALA A 53 -4.16 -19.95 -18.71
CA ALA A 53 -3.59 -20.01 -20.04
C ALA A 53 -2.78 -21.29 -20.23
N PHE A 54 -2.01 -21.69 -19.22
CA PHE A 54 -1.24 -22.93 -19.23
C PHE A 54 -2.15 -24.15 -19.37
N LYS A 55 -3.22 -24.19 -18.58
CA LYS A 55 -4.20 -25.29 -18.65
C LYS A 55 -4.84 -25.37 -20.03
N ARG A 56 -5.19 -24.24 -20.63
CA ARG A 56 -5.79 -24.19 -21.96
C ARG A 56 -4.83 -24.64 -23.05
N SER A 57 -3.52 -24.45 -22.85
CA SER A 57 -2.51 -24.87 -23.81
C SER A 57 -2.31 -26.40 -23.84
N GLY A 58 -2.79 -27.10 -22.80
CA GLY A 58 -2.68 -28.55 -22.71
C GLY A 58 -1.26 -29.07 -22.39
N LYS A 59 -0.36 -28.16 -22.01
CA LYS A 59 1.00 -28.56 -21.65
C LYS A 59 1.05 -29.15 -20.25
N SER A 60 2.01 -30.06 -20.04
CA SER A 60 2.19 -30.67 -18.73
C SER A 60 2.96 -29.73 -17.77
N MET A 61 2.85 -30.02 -16.48
CA MET A 61 3.62 -29.32 -15.46
C MET A 61 5.12 -29.48 -15.73
N GLN A 62 5.54 -30.65 -16.20
CA GLN A 62 6.94 -30.91 -16.51
C GLN A 62 7.46 -29.98 -17.62
N GLU A 63 6.67 -29.74 -18.64
CA GLU A 63 7.02 -28.81 -19.70
C GLU A 63 7.17 -27.40 -19.21
N LEU A 64 6.25 -26.98 -18.29
CA LEU A 64 6.31 -25.66 -17.66
C LEU A 64 7.58 -25.51 -16.83
N MET A 65 7.92 -26.52 -16.03
CA MET A 65 9.11 -26.51 -15.19
C MET A 65 10.37 -26.44 -16.04
N ASN A 66 10.42 -27.16 -17.14
CA ASN A 66 11.55 -27.13 -18.08
C ASN A 66 11.71 -25.72 -18.68
N PHE A 67 10.62 -25.10 -19.02
CA PHE A 67 10.62 -23.72 -19.54
C PHE A 67 11.17 -22.73 -18.53
N LEU A 68 10.79 -22.86 -17.26
CA LEU A 68 11.21 -21.94 -16.19
C LEU A 68 12.65 -22.16 -15.75
N ASP A 69 13.20 -23.34 -15.99
CA ASP A 69 14.57 -23.71 -15.59
C ASP A 69 15.64 -23.28 -16.59
N VAL A 70 15.27 -22.60 -17.63
CA VAL A 70 16.23 -22.17 -18.67
C VAL A 70 17.14 -21.04 -18.21
#